data_365c65be705ca31185d11405f3f4c679
#
_entry.id   365c65be705ca31185d11405f3f4c679
#
_cell.length_a   1.000
_cell.length_b   1.000
_cell.length_c   1.000
_cell.angle_alpha   90.00
_cell.angle_beta   90.00
_cell.angle_gamma   90.00
#
_symmetry.space_group_name_H-M   'P 1'
#
loop_
_entity.id
_entity.type
_entity.pdbx_description
1 polymer ?
#
loop_
_entity_poly.entity_id
_entity_poly.type
_entity_poly.pdbx_seq_one_letter_code
_entity_poly.pdbx_strand_id
1 'polypeptide(L)'
;MDHAMSNRRNFIKIPFGLAAAAALSLSLALPAAAQQKVELLNVSYDPTRELYVEFNQAFIKAYKAKTGVDVTIKQSHGGSGKQARSIIDGLEADVATLALAGDTDALVRNGNWLAADWQKKLPHNASPYTSTIVFAVRQGNPKGIKDWDDLIKPGVSVITPNPKTSGGARWNYLAAWEFAKRKYGSDAKAKEFVAKLYGNVPILDTGARGSTITFAQRAQGDVLLAWENEAFLLEKEFGAKFDIVAPSLSILAEPAVAVVDKVVDKKGTRAVAQAYLEYLYSEEGQDIAGKNFYRPAVSKKAIDKYGKQFAKVNLFTIDQAFGGWAKADKEHFADGGSFDQIYTRK
;
A
#
# COMPACT_ATOMS: atom_id res chain seq x y z
N MET A 1 39.86 -35.34 89.32
CA MET A 1 41.04 -36.11 89.00
C MET A 1 41.55 -35.60 87.67
N ASP A 2 42.37 -34.62 87.76
CA ASP A 2 43.87 -34.66 87.73
C ASP A 2 44.36 -34.98 86.34
N HIS A 3 45.10 -34.24 85.82
CA HIS A 3 46.37 -33.50 85.73
C HIS A 3 46.66 -33.15 84.23
N ALA A 4 47.04 -32.01 83.94
CA ALA A 4 48.21 -31.18 84.09
C ALA A 4 49.08 -31.18 82.86
N MET A 5 49.30 -29.94 82.41
CA MET A 5 50.55 -29.36 81.94
C MET A 5 51.49 -30.11 80.94
N SER A 6 51.86 -29.46 79.85
CA SER A 6 53.22 -28.90 79.74
C SER A 6 53.48 -28.20 78.42
N ASN A 7 53.98 -27.01 78.61
CA ASN A 7 54.69 -26.07 77.74
C ASN A 7 55.81 -26.69 76.94
N ARG A 8 56.09 -26.31 75.72
CA ARG A 8 57.37 -25.91 75.21
C ARG A 8 57.32 -25.13 73.89
N ARG A 9 57.81 -23.92 73.96
CA ARG A 9 58.21 -23.05 72.89
C ARG A 9 59.32 -23.69 72.06
N ASN A 10 59.30 -23.51 70.73
CA ASN A 10 60.52 -23.32 69.95
C ASN A 10 60.25 -22.45 68.74
N PHE A 11 60.99 -21.37 68.71
CA PHE A 11 61.20 -20.47 67.54
C PHE A 11 61.96 -21.22 66.47
N ILE A 12 61.63 -20.94 65.17
CA ILE A 12 62.64 -20.84 64.09
C ILE A 12 62.04 -20.32 62.79
N LYS A 13 62.52 -19.14 62.40
CA LYS A 13 62.87 -18.65 61.07
C LYS A 13 61.91 -18.64 59.91
N ILE A 14 61.62 -17.39 59.49
CA ILE A 14 61.12 -16.93 58.19
C ILE A 14 62.20 -17.17 57.14
N PRO A 15 61.82 -17.55 55.89
CA PRO A 15 62.39 -16.82 54.78
C PRO A 15 61.30 -16.20 53.87
N PHE A 16 61.67 -15.00 53.42
CA PHE A 16 61.09 -14.21 52.34
C PHE A 16 60.92 -15.07 51.07
N GLY A 17 59.74 -14.88 50.37
CA GLY A 17 59.64 -15.40 49.01
C GLY A 17 58.27 -15.15 48.35
N LEU A 18 58.22 -14.18 47.45
CA LEU A 18 57.31 -13.94 46.35
C LEU A 18 55.83 -13.58 46.68
N ALA A 19 55.56 -12.30 46.58
CA ALA A 19 54.26 -11.72 46.32
C ALA A 19 53.79 -12.12 44.90
N ALA A 20 52.88 -13.04 44.78
CA ALA A 20 52.10 -13.26 43.54
C ALA A 20 50.90 -12.29 43.54
N ALA A 21 51.02 -11.26 42.73
CA ALA A 21 49.90 -10.35 42.44
C ALA A 21 48.85 -11.06 41.63
N ALA A 22 47.78 -11.51 42.26
CA ALA A 22 46.55 -11.97 41.57
C ALA A 22 45.85 -10.72 41.00
N ALA A 23 46.11 -10.44 39.72
CA ALA A 23 45.33 -9.47 38.97
C ALA A 23 43.91 -10.05 38.76
N LEU A 24 42.96 -9.65 39.57
CA LEU A 24 41.52 -9.82 39.30
C LEU A 24 41.18 -9.02 38.04
N SER A 25 41.19 -9.68 36.88
CA SER A 25 40.53 -9.17 35.66
C SER A 25 39.02 -9.16 35.88
N LEU A 26 38.51 -8.01 36.36
CA LEU A 26 37.10 -7.69 36.30
C LEU A 26 36.77 -7.54 34.82
N SER A 27 36.32 -8.64 34.17
CA SER A 27 35.63 -8.60 32.89
C SER A 27 34.33 -7.85 33.14
N LEU A 28 34.28 -6.55 32.81
CA LEU A 28 33.06 -5.82 32.65
C LEU A 28 32.31 -6.49 31.50
N ALA A 29 31.48 -7.49 31.81
CA ALA A 29 30.47 -7.98 30.90
C ALA A 29 29.51 -6.78 30.65
N LEU A 30 29.76 -6.06 29.56
CA LEU A 30 28.76 -5.13 29.03
C LEU A 30 27.48 -5.93 28.88
N PRO A 31 26.35 -5.47 29.47
CA PRO A 31 25.10 -6.16 29.25
C PRO A 31 24.90 -6.21 27.72
N ALA A 32 24.76 -7.40 27.17
CA ALA A 32 24.34 -7.58 25.79
C ALA A 32 23.04 -6.75 25.67
N ALA A 33 23.10 -5.64 24.96
CA ALA A 33 21.92 -4.81 24.73
C ALA A 33 20.86 -5.75 24.15
N ALA A 34 19.78 -5.97 24.89
CA ALA A 34 18.69 -6.81 24.45
C ALA A 34 18.28 -6.31 23.07
N GLN A 35 18.40 -7.16 22.06
CA GLN A 35 18.16 -6.79 20.66
C GLN A 35 16.72 -6.27 20.58
N GLN A 36 16.56 -4.99 20.31
CA GLN A 36 15.25 -4.35 20.29
C GLN A 36 14.45 -4.94 19.13
N LYS A 37 13.30 -5.53 19.44
CA LYS A 37 12.36 -6.05 18.45
C LYS A 37 11.20 -5.10 18.32
N VAL A 38 10.88 -4.71 17.10
CA VAL A 38 9.75 -3.82 16.80
C VAL A 38 8.81 -4.51 15.80
N GLU A 39 7.52 -4.46 16.07
CA GLU A 39 6.49 -4.96 15.17
C GLU A 39 5.68 -3.80 14.60
N LEU A 40 5.58 -3.73 13.28
CA LEU A 40 4.71 -2.80 12.55
C LEU A 40 3.54 -3.56 11.92
N LEU A 41 2.38 -2.92 11.87
CA LEU A 41 1.26 -3.31 11.03
C LEU A 41 1.09 -2.29 9.89
N ASN A 42 1.28 -2.76 8.65
CA ASN A 42 0.93 -2.02 7.45
C ASN A 42 -0.47 -2.42 6.98
N VAL A 43 -1.39 -1.46 6.96
CA VAL A 43 -2.74 -1.63 6.43
C VAL A 43 -2.79 -1.03 5.03
N SER A 44 -2.97 -1.89 4.02
CA SER A 44 -2.82 -1.56 2.61
C SER A 44 -4.02 -1.97 1.76
N TYR A 45 -4.05 -1.49 0.53
CA TYR A 45 -5.07 -1.90 -0.44
C TYR A 45 -4.59 -3.12 -1.26
N ASP A 46 -5.56 -3.82 -1.89
CA ASP A 46 -5.33 -5.13 -2.52
C ASP A 46 -4.16 -5.22 -3.52
N PRO A 47 -4.01 -4.31 -4.50
CA PRO A 47 -2.99 -4.40 -5.54
C PRO A 47 -1.53 -4.36 -5.06
N THR A 48 -1.27 -3.99 -3.82
CA THR A 48 0.10 -3.87 -3.27
C THR A 48 0.65 -5.14 -2.63
N ARG A 49 -0.08 -6.26 -2.65
CA ARG A 49 0.34 -7.49 -1.95
C ARG A 49 1.73 -7.94 -2.34
N GLU A 50 1.98 -8.06 -3.62
CA GLU A 50 3.23 -8.55 -4.19
C GLU A 50 4.36 -7.53 -3.95
N LEU A 51 4.08 -6.24 -4.12
CA LEU A 51 5.00 -5.15 -3.83
C LEU A 51 5.51 -5.23 -2.39
N TYR A 52 4.62 -5.33 -1.40
CA TYR A 52 5.02 -5.31 0.00
C TYR A 52 5.66 -6.61 0.47
N VAL A 53 5.48 -7.74 -0.20
CA VAL A 53 6.25 -8.95 0.09
C VAL A 53 7.74 -8.70 -0.14
N GLU A 54 8.10 -8.14 -1.30
CA GLU A 54 9.50 -7.84 -1.65
C GLU A 54 10.04 -6.64 -0.86
N PHE A 55 9.26 -5.56 -0.78
CA PHE A 55 9.63 -4.34 -0.10
C PHE A 55 9.93 -4.56 1.39
N ASN A 56 9.11 -5.33 2.09
CA ASN A 56 9.31 -5.61 3.50
C ASN A 56 10.62 -6.34 3.77
N GLN A 57 10.99 -7.31 2.93
CA GLN A 57 12.25 -8.03 3.06
C GLN A 57 13.45 -7.10 2.88
N ALA A 58 13.40 -6.21 1.89
CA ALA A 58 14.44 -5.23 1.62
C ALA A 58 14.55 -4.22 2.78
N PHE A 59 13.44 -3.66 3.23
CA PHE A 59 13.42 -2.70 4.35
C PHE A 59 13.95 -3.33 5.65
N ILE A 60 13.47 -4.51 6.04
CA ILE A 60 13.92 -5.20 7.26
C ILE A 60 15.43 -5.39 7.24
N LYS A 61 15.99 -5.85 6.12
CA LYS A 61 17.43 -6.04 5.96
C LYS A 61 18.19 -4.71 6.07
N ALA A 62 17.76 -3.70 5.34
CA ALA A 62 18.39 -2.38 5.31
C ALA A 62 18.31 -1.69 6.69
N TYR A 63 17.15 -1.71 7.33
CA TYR A 63 16.93 -1.09 8.63
C TYR A 63 17.76 -1.78 9.73
N LYS A 64 17.80 -3.11 9.75
CA LYS A 64 18.64 -3.87 10.68
C LYS A 64 20.12 -3.56 10.49
N ALA A 65 20.60 -3.50 9.25
CA ALA A 65 22.00 -3.17 8.96
C ALA A 65 22.37 -1.76 9.44
N LYS A 66 21.43 -0.80 9.36
CA LYS A 66 21.64 0.59 9.77
C LYS A 66 21.53 0.82 11.27
N THR A 67 20.61 0.12 11.95
CA THR A 67 20.22 0.46 13.34
C THR A 67 20.47 -0.67 14.35
N GLY A 68 20.70 -1.90 13.90
CA GLY A 68 20.75 -3.08 14.76
C GLY A 68 19.37 -3.59 15.25
N VAL A 69 18.28 -2.90 14.93
CA VAL A 69 16.92 -3.21 15.37
C VAL A 69 16.31 -4.31 14.49
N ASP A 70 15.75 -5.33 15.12
CA ASP A 70 14.96 -6.35 14.43
C ASP A 70 13.52 -5.87 14.25
N VAL A 71 13.07 -5.83 13.00
CA VAL A 71 11.70 -5.40 12.64
C VAL A 71 10.92 -6.59 12.08
N THR A 72 9.69 -6.73 12.54
CA THR A 72 8.68 -7.62 11.95
C THR A 72 7.56 -6.77 11.37
N ILE A 73 7.17 -7.02 10.12
CA ILE A 73 6.10 -6.27 9.47
C ILE A 73 4.92 -7.20 9.18
N LYS A 74 3.80 -6.93 9.85
CA LYS A 74 2.52 -7.55 9.55
C LYS A 74 1.79 -6.77 8.48
N GLN A 75 0.99 -7.47 7.68
CA GLN A 75 0.25 -6.91 6.55
C GLN A 75 -1.24 -7.19 6.69
N SER A 76 -2.05 -6.17 6.38
CA SER A 76 -3.48 -6.32 6.14
C SER A 76 -3.80 -5.75 4.76
N HIS A 77 -4.42 -6.55 3.90
CA HIS A 77 -4.79 -6.13 2.55
C HIS A 77 -6.30 -6.31 2.31
N GLY A 78 -6.89 -5.36 1.59
CA GLY A 78 -8.31 -5.37 1.25
C GLY A 78 -8.71 -4.18 0.40
N GLY A 79 -9.99 -3.98 0.18
CA GLY A 79 -10.48 -2.76 -0.44
C GLY A 79 -10.09 -1.53 0.41
N SER A 80 -9.55 -0.49 -0.23
CA SER A 80 -8.94 0.65 0.46
C SER A 80 -9.89 1.36 1.43
N GLY A 81 -11.13 1.64 1.02
CA GLY A 81 -12.14 2.23 1.90
C GLY A 81 -12.53 1.31 3.06
N LYS A 82 -12.54 -0.03 2.85
CA LYS A 82 -12.73 -1.01 3.92
C LYS A 82 -11.57 -1.00 4.90
N GLN A 83 -10.33 -0.88 4.41
CA GLN A 83 -9.13 -0.81 5.23
C GLN A 83 -9.10 0.48 6.08
N ALA A 84 -9.45 1.63 5.47
CA ALA A 84 -9.60 2.87 6.21
C ALA A 84 -10.65 2.74 7.34
N ARG A 85 -11.79 2.14 7.05
CA ARG A 85 -12.83 1.87 8.05
C ARG A 85 -12.30 0.98 9.18
N SER A 86 -11.54 -0.07 8.88
CA SER A 86 -10.97 -0.95 9.90
C SER A 86 -10.06 -0.20 10.88
N ILE A 87 -9.27 0.77 10.39
CA ILE A 87 -8.44 1.63 11.26
C ILE A 87 -9.33 2.52 12.14
N ILE A 88 -10.36 3.15 11.55
CA ILE A 88 -11.32 4.00 12.28
C ILE A 88 -12.02 3.19 13.37
N ASP A 89 -12.34 1.94 13.10
CA ASP A 89 -13.01 1.02 14.02
C ASP A 89 -12.04 0.38 15.05
N GLY A 90 -10.76 0.79 15.06
CA GLY A 90 -9.79 0.45 16.11
C GLY A 90 -8.68 -0.53 15.72
N LEU A 91 -8.51 -0.88 14.44
CA LEU A 91 -7.35 -1.65 14.01
C LEU A 91 -6.07 -0.82 14.17
N GLU A 92 -5.17 -1.24 15.04
CA GLU A 92 -3.95 -0.54 15.42
C GLU A 92 -2.87 -0.63 14.32
N ALA A 93 -3.11 0.01 13.19
CA ALA A 93 -2.16 0.14 12.09
C ALA A 93 -1.07 1.16 12.42
N ASP A 94 0.19 0.80 12.24
CA ASP A 94 1.32 1.74 12.37
C ASP A 94 1.42 2.64 11.15
N VAL A 95 1.17 2.07 9.97
CA VAL A 95 1.13 2.81 8.70
C VAL A 95 -0.10 2.41 7.89
N ALA A 96 -0.66 3.40 7.20
CA ALA A 96 -1.73 3.24 6.23
C ALA A 96 -1.16 3.53 4.83
N THR A 97 -1.20 2.52 3.95
CA THR A 97 -0.74 2.64 2.56
C THR A 97 -1.93 2.37 1.65
N LEU A 98 -2.77 3.39 1.47
CA LEU A 98 -4.09 3.27 0.86
C LEU A 98 -4.10 3.64 -0.62
N ALA A 99 -5.18 3.31 -1.31
CA ALA A 99 -5.28 3.50 -2.76
C ALA A 99 -5.44 4.96 -3.18
N LEU A 100 -5.84 5.85 -2.28
CA LEU A 100 -6.16 7.24 -2.60
C LEU A 100 -6.19 8.13 -1.34
N ALA A 101 -5.88 9.40 -1.53
CA ALA A 101 -5.81 10.35 -0.42
C ALA A 101 -7.15 10.53 0.31
N GLY A 102 -8.30 10.42 -0.37
CA GLY A 102 -9.62 10.54 0.27
C GLY A 102 -9.88 9.50 1.35
N ASP A 103 -9.37 8.26 1.18
CA ASP A 103 -9.46 7.22 2.21
C ASP A 103 -8.54 7.52 3.41
N THR A 104 -7.35 8.11 3.15
CA THR A 104 -6.45 8.58 4.22
C THR A 104 -7.03 9.79 4.95
N ASP A 105 -7.64 10.73 4.23
CA ASP A 105 -8.36 11.86 4.83
C ASP A 105 -9.53 11.43 5.71
N ALA A 106 -10.15 10.28 5.42
CA ALA A 106 -11.18 9.73 6.29
C ALA A 106 -10.65 9.40 7.69
N LEU A 107 -9.37 9.02 7.82
CA LEU A 107 -8.72 8.79 9.13
C LEU A 107 -8.56 10.09 9.93
N VAL A 108 -8.33 11.20 9.23
CA VAL A 108 -8.32 12.53 9.88
C VAL A 108 -9.72 12.90 10.35
N ARG A 109 -10.70 12.86 9.44
CA ARG A 109 -12.08 13.30 9.72
C ARG A 109 -12.78 12.47 10.80
N ASN A 110 -12.51 11.17 10.87
CA ASN A 110 -13.22 10.24 11.76
C ASN A 110 -12.36 9.79 12.94
N GLY A 111 -11.70 10.74 13.60
CA GLY A 111 -11.04 10.44 14.86
C GLY A 111 -9.63 10.97 15.01
N ASN A 112 -9.14 11.84 14.09
CA ASN A 112 -7.79 12.42 14.15
C ASN A 112 -6.70 11.36 14.35
N TRP A 113 -6.77 10.27 13.59
CA TRP A 113 -5.79 9.18 13.65
C TRP A 113 -4.40 9.63 13.20
N LEU A 114 -4.35 10.62 12.33
CA LEU A 114 -3.14 11.27 11.84
C LEU A 114 -3.36 12.78 11.68
N ALA A 115 -2.29 13.54 11.55
CA ALA A 115 -2.34 14.98 11.39
C ALA A 115 -3.00 15.40 10.07
N ALA A 116 -3.70 16.52 10.05
CA ALA A 116 -4.41 17.03 8.85
C ALA A 116 -3.45 17.36 7.69
N ASP A 117 -2.18 17.66 7.99
CA ASP A 117 -1.14 17.99 7.01
C ASP A 117 -0.31 16.75 6.57
N TRP A 118 -0.83 15.55 6.77
CA TRP A 118 -0.14 14.29 6.52
C TRP A 118 0.51 14.20 5.13
N GLN A 119 -0.13 14.76 4.09
CA GLN A 119 0.39 14.76 2.72
C GLN A 119 1.70 15.56 2.56
N LYS A 120 1.96 16.52 3.46
CA LYS A 120 3.18 17.33 3.45
C LYS A 120 4.36 16.65 4.15
N LYS A 121 4.13 15.53 4.83
CA LYS A 121 5.14 14.81 5.60
C LYS A 121 6.10 14.00 4.73
N LEU A 122 5.71 13.69 3.50
CA LEU A 122 6.48 12.91 2.55
C LEU A 122 6.44 13.57 1.15
N PRO A 123 7.43 13.32 0.29
CA PRO A 123 7.46 13.89 -1.07
C PRO A 123 6.24 13.49 -1.91
N HIS A 124 5.98 14.25 -2.98
CA HIS A 124 4.92 13.98 -3.95
C HIS A 124 3.54 13.77 -3.32
N ASN A 125 3.15 14.65 -2.36
CA ASN A 125 1.90 14.53 -1.61
C ASN A 125 1.71 13.16 -0.94
N ALA A 126 2.81 12.60 -0.42
CA ALA A 126 2.87 11.27 0.19
C ALA A 126 2.46 10.14 -0.76
N SER A 127 2.74 10.26 -2.06
CA SER A 127 2.53 9.24 -3.08
C SER A 127 3.88 8.77 -3.65
N PRO A 128 4.45 7.65 -3.17
CA PRO A 128 5.79 7.21 -3.56
C PRO A 128 5.87 6.62 -4.97
N TYR A 129 4.76 6.18 -5.50
CA TYR A 129 4.60 5.62 -6.84
C TYR A 129 3.22 5.94 -7.38
N THR A 130 3.04 5.79 -8.69
CA THR A 130 1.74 6.01 -9.34
C THR A 130 1.33 4.80 -10.16
N SER A 131 0.09 4.81 -10.62
CA SER A 131 -0.48 3.83 -11.55
C SER A 131 -1.57 4.51 -12.38
N THR A 132 -2.27 3.73 -13.18
CA THR A 132 -3.46 4.18 -13.88
C THR A 132 -4.44 3.03 -14.06
N ILE A 133 -5.58 3.31 -14.69
CA ILE A 133 -6.60 2.30 -15.00
C ILE A 133 -6.46 1.90 -16.46
N VAL A 134 -6.42 0.59 -16.67
CA VAL A 134 -6.40 -0.07 -17.97
C VAL A 134 -7.49 -1.13 -18.03
N PHE A 135 -7.68 -1.74 -19.19
CA PHE A 135 -8.62 -2.83 -19.39
C PHE A 135 -7.85 -4.13 -19.58
N ALA A 136 -8.13 -5.14 -18.76
CA ALA A 136 -7.74 -6.50 -19.07
C ALA A 136 -8.90 -7.17 -19.81
N VAL A 137 -8.64 -7.68 -21.01
CA VAL A 137 -9.63 -8.33 -21.86
C VAL A 137 -9.24 -9.79 -22.10
N ARG A 138 -10.18 -10.60 -22.56
CA ARG A 138 -9.90 -11.99 -22.96
C ARG A 138 -8.90 -12.01 -24.11
N GLN A 139 -8.07 -13.06 -24.17
CA GLN A 139 -7.08 -13.25 -25.23
C GLN A 139 -7.68 -13.05 -26.63
N GLY A 140 -6.99 -12.28 -27.47
CA GLY A 140 -7.44 -11.94 -28.82
C GLY A 140 -8.57 -10.93 -28.85
N ASN A 141 -8.97 -10.38 -27.70
CA ASN A 141 -9.98 -9.32 -27.58
C ASN A 141 -11.27 -9.58 -28.40
N PRO A 142 -11.99 -10.67 -28.13
CA PRO A 142 -13.12 -11.11 -28.99
C PRO A 142 -14.28 -10.11 -29.03
N LYS A 143 -14.38 -9.19 -28.07
CA LYS A 143 -15.39 -8.11 -28.05
C LYS A 143 -14.91 -6.83 -28.72
N GLY A 144 -13.66 -6.79 -29.21
CA GLY A 144 -13.10 -5.63 -29.88
C GLY A 144 -13.04 -4.37 -29.01
N ILE A 145 -12.77 -4.54 -27.71
CA ILE A 145 -12.66 -3.44 -26.74
C ILE A 145 -11.41 -2.62 -27.03
N LYS A 146 -11.56 -1.35 -27.34
CA LYS A 146 -10.47 -0.42 -27.62
C LYS A 146 -10.46 0.78 -26.68
N ASP A 147 -11.62 1.24 -26.25
CA ASP A 147 -11.78 2.42 -25.40
C ASP A 147 -13.03 2.31 -24.54
N TRP A 148 -13.27 3.29 -23.69
CA TRP A 148 -14.39 3.38 -22.76
C TRP A 148 -15.77 3.21 -23.42
N ASP A 149 -15.96 3.70 -24.64
CA ASP A 149 -17.24 3.56 -25.37
C ASP A 149 -17.62 2.10 -25.66
N ASP A 150 -16.65 1.25 -25.79
CA ASP A 150 -16.91 -0.18 -26.05
C ASP A 150 -17.51 -0.86 -24.82
N LEU A 151 -17.29 -0.31 -23.63
CA LEU A 151 -17.77 -0.86 -22.36
C LEU A 151 -19.29 -0.71 -22.17
N ILE A 152 -19.92 0.22 -22.88
CA ILE A 152 -21.36 0.44 -22.82
C ILE A 152 -22.15 -0.25 -23.94
N LYS A 153 -21.47 -1.02 -24.79
CA LYS A 153 -22.11 -1.77 -25.87
C LYS A 153 -22.96 -2.92 -25.33
N PRO A 154 -24.09 -3.22 -25.95
CA PRO A 154 -24.88 -4.40 -25.60
C PRO A 154 -24.05 -5.67 -25.69
N GLY A 155 -24.22 -6.57 -24.73
CA GLY A 155 -23.52 -7.86 -24.70
C GLY A 155 -22.04 -7.80 -24.26
N VAL A 156 -21.55 -6.66 -23.80
CA VAL A 156 -20.26 -6.53 -23.11
C VAL A 156 -20.50 -6.64 -21.60
N SER A 157 -19.80 -7.56 -20.94
CA SER A 157 -19.86 -7.75 -19.49
C SER A 157 -18.60 -7.20 -18.84
N VAL A 158 -18.76 -6.18 -17.98
CA VAL A 158 -17.69 -5.45 -17.32
C VAL A 158 -17.53 -5.92 -15.88
N ILE A 159 -16.31 -6.22 -15.46
CA ILE A 159 -15.97 -6.52 -14.09
C ILE A 159 -15.23 -5.32 -13.48
N THR A 160 -15.72 -4.85 -12.35
CA THR A 160 -15.12 -3.78 -11.54
C THR A 160 -15.55 -3.94 -10.09
N PRO A 161 -14.72 -3.57 -9.10
CA PRO A 161 -15.14 -3.65 -7.71
C PRO A 161 -16.10 -2.51 -7.32
N ASN A 162 -16.60 -2.56 -6.08
CA ASN A 162 -17.57 -1.61 -5.55
C ASN A 162 -16.90 -0.30 -5.09
N PRO A 163 -17.26 0.87 -5.61
CA PRO A 163 -16.72 2.17 -5.18
C PRO A 163 -16.98 2.54 -3.71
N LYS A 164 -17.97 1.91 -3.07
CA LYS A 164 -18.21 2.11 -1.63
C LYS A 164 -17.15 1.44 -0.73
N THR A 165 -16.40 0.46 -1.24
CA THR A 165 -15.43 -0.32 -0.46
C THR A 165 -14.03 -0.33 -1.04
N SER A 166 -13.90 -0.12 -2.35
CA SER A 166 -12.65 -0.22 -3.12
C SER A 166 -12.21 1.14 -3.64
N GLY A 167 -10.99 1.55 -3.29
CA GLY A 167 -10.38 2.73 -3.88
C GLY A 167 -10.10 2.57 -5.37
N GLY A 168 -9.72 1.35 -5.82
CA GLY A 168 -9.56 1.04 -7.24
C GLY A 168 -10.83 1.29 -8.03
N ALA A 169 -11.98 0.91 -7.47
CA ALA A 169 -13.27 1.17 -8.10
C ALA A 169 -13.59 2.66 -8.23
N ARG A 170 -13.16 3.49 -7.27
CA ARG A 170 -13.31 4.94 -7.38
C ARG A 170 -12.47 5.52 -8.52
N TRP A 171 -11.24 5.05 -8.67
CA TRP A 171 -10.40 5.39 -9.81
C TRP A 171 -11.03 4.98 -11.14
N ASN A 172 -11.56 3.74 -11.24
CA ASN A 172 -12.26 3.23 -12.44
C ASN A 172 -13.45 4.12 -12.81
N TYR A 173 -14.30 4.43 -11.83
CA TYR A 173 -15.48 5.26 -11.99
C TYR A 173 -15.12 6.68 -12.46
N LEU A 174 -14.15 7.33 -11.80
CA LEU A 174 -13.76 8.69 -12.14
C LEU A 174 -13.07 8.78 -13.50
N ALA A 175 -12.30 7.75 -13.89
CA ALA A 175 -11.70 7.68 -15.23
C ALA A 175 -12.79 7.62 -16.32
N ALA A 176 -13.79 6.76 -16.13
CA ALA A 176 -14.93 6.66 -17.04
C ALA A 176 -15.76 7.94 -17.10
N TRP A 177 -15.99 8.59 -15.95
CA TRP A 177 -16.74 9.83 -15.86
C TRP A 177 -16.06 10.96 -16.64
N GLU A 178 -14.79 11.20 -16.41
CA GLU A 178 -14.05 12.28 -17.08
C GLU A 178 -13.88 12.03 -18.57
N PHE A 179 -13.65 10.78 -18.99
CA PHE A 179 -13.68 10.41 -20.40
C PHE A 179 -15.01 10.83 -21.05
N ALA A 180 -16.12 10.45 -20.44
CA ALA A 180 -17.44 10.74 -20.98
C ALA A 180 -17.75 12.25 -20.94
N LYS A 181 -17.35 12.96 -19.87
CA LYS A 181 -17.52 14.40 -19.76
C LYS A 181 -16.79 15.14 -20.88
N ARG A 182 -15.53 14.79 -21.15
CA ARG A 182 -14.75 15.40 -22.24
C ARG A 182 -15.34 15.08 -23.61
N LYS A 183 -15.79 13.86 -23.80
CA LYS A 183 -16.32 13.41 -25.09
C LYS A 183 -17.72 13.97 -25.40
N TYR A 184 -18.58 13.99 -24.41
CA TYR A 184 -20.02 14.34 -24.58
C TYR A 184 -20.39 15.71 -24.03
N GLY A 185 -19.46 16.43 -23.41
CA GLY A 185 -19.54 17.85 -23.12
C GLY A 185 -20.20 18.24 -21.79
N SER A 186 -20.67 17.29 -20.94
CA SER A 186 -21.28 17.65 -19.66
C SER A 186 -21.24 16.52 -18.61
N ASP A 187 -21.37 16.91 -17.33
CA ASP A 187 -21.50 15.95 -16.23
C ASP A 187 -22.81 15.13 -16.31
N ALA A 188 -23.90 15.73 -16.85
CA ALA A 188 -25.15 15.00 -17.08
C ALA A 188 -24.92 13.83 -18.08
N LYS A 189 -24.21 14.07 -19.17
CA LYS A 189 -23.85 13.03 -20.14
C LYS A 189 -22.87 12.02 -19.60
N ALA A 190 -21.92 12.45 -18.77
CA ALA A 190 -21.02 11.54 -18.07
C ALA A 190 -21.80 10.61 -17.13
N LYS A 191 -22.79 11.13 -16.40
CA LYS A 191 -23.66 10.33 -15.55
C LYS A 191 -24.46 9.28 -16.34
N GLU A 192 -25.05 9.66 -17.46
CA GLU A 192 -25.75 8.74 -18.37
C GLU A 192 -24.82 7.64 -18.89
N PHE A 193 -23.59 7.99 -19.26
CA PHE A 193 -22.58 7.07 -19.74
C PHE A 193 -22.18 6.05 -18.65
N VAL A 194 -21.85 6.55 -17.45
CA VAL A 194 -21.43 5.69 -16.33
C VAL A 194 -22.59 4.81 -15.87
N ALA A 195 -23.84 5.30 -15.94
CA ALA A 195 -25.01 4.46 -15.68
C ALA A 195 -25.13 3.29 -16.66
N LYS A 196 -24.87 3.51 -17.96
CA LYS A 196 -24.82 2.43 -18.97
C LYS A 196 -23.67 1.47 -18.69
N LEU A 197 -22.48 1.97 -18.33
CA LEU A 197 -21.34 1.14 -17.98
C LEU A 197 -21.69 0.21 -16.80
N TYR A 198 -22.22 0.76 -15.70
CA TYR A 198 -22.64 -0.03 -14.54
C TYR A 198 -23.87 -0.92 -14.82
N GLY A 199 -24.65 -0.61 -15.84
CA GLY A 199 -25.67 -1.52 -16.40
C GLY A 199 -25.09 -2.81 -16.94
N ASN A 200 -23.85 -2.78 -17.42
CA ASN A 200 -23.08 -3.92 -17.92
C ASN A 200 -22.23 -4.62 -16.84
N VAL A 201 -22.31 -4.19 -15.58
CA VAL A 201 -21.57 -4.77 -14.45
C VAL A 201 -22.46 -5.76 -13.69
N PRO A 202 -22.25 -7.07 -13.83
CA PRO A 202 -23.09 -8.07 -13.17
C PRO A 202 -22.75 -8.27 -11.69
N ILE A 203 -21.50 -7.99 -11.29
CA ILE A 203 -20.99 -8.27 -9.94
C ILE A 203 -20.11 -7.09 -9.49
N LEU A 204 -20.33 -6.64 -8.25
CA LEU A 204 -19.46 -5.68 -7.56
C LEU A 204 -18.75 -6.37 -6.41
N ASP A 205 -17.50 -6.78 -6.63
CA ASP A 205 -16.64 -7.34 -5.59
C ASP A 205 -16.22 -6.26 -4.59
N THR A 206 -15.84 -6.65 -3.38
CA THR A 206 -15.47 -5.70 -2.31
C THR A 206 -14.13 -5.00 -2.52
N GLY A 207 -13.27 -5.51 -3.41
CA GLY A 207 -11.94 -4.97 -3.70
C GLY A 207 -11.40 -5.47 -5.02
N ALA A 208 -10.28 -4.89 -5.46
CA ALA A 208 -9.66 -5.18 -6.75
C ALA A 208 -9.30 -6.68 -6.91
N ARG A 209 -8.74 -7.29 -5.88
CA ARG A 209 -8.37 -8.72 -5.91
C ARG A 209 -9.61 -9.62 -6.09
N GLY A 210 -10.74 -9.27 -5.48
CA GLY A 210 -12.02 -9.98 -5.71
C GLY A 210 -12.41 -9.95 -7.18
N SER A 211 -12.36 -8.76 -7.81
CA SER A 211 -12.67 -8.60 -9.24
C SER A 211 -11.70 -9.34 -10.15
N THR A 212 -10.41 -9.34 -9.80
CA THR A 212 -9.40 -10.15 -10.50
C THR A 212 -9.72 -11.64 -10.44
N ILE A 213 -10.11 -12.17 -9.27
CA ILE A 213 -10.53 -13.58 -9.12
C ILE A 213 -11.80 -13.87 -9.93
N THR A 214 -12.80 -12.99 -9.85
CA THR A 214 -14.04 -13.13 -10.61
C THR A 214 -13.77 -13.17 -12.11
N PHE A 215 -12.92 -12.28 -12.60
CA PHE A 215 -12.55 -12.24 -14.01
C PHE A 215 -11.65 -13.43 -14.40
N ALA A 216 -10.50 -13.60 -13.75
CA ALA A 216 -9.48 -14.54 -14.23
C ALA A 216 -9.75 -16.00 -13.88
N GLN A 217 -10.15 -16.25 -12.61
CA GLN A 217 -10.31 -17.63 -12.12
C GLN A 217 -11.71 -18.18 -12.34
N ARG A 218 -12.76 -17.33 -12.14
CA ARG A 218 -14.15 -17.73 -12.36
C ARG A 218 -14.61 -17.54 -13.80
N ALA A 219 -13.73 -16.99 -14.66
CA ALA A 219 -13.96 -16.75 -16.07
C ALA A 219 -15.21 -15.89 -16.36
N GLN A 220 -15.60 -14.99 -15.46
CA GLN A 220 -16.75 -14.11 -15.64
C GLN A 220 -16.35 -12.78 -16.27
N GLY A 221 -17.23 -12.20 -17.09
CA GLY A 221 -17.04 -10.95 -17.78
C GLY A 221 -16.13 -11.01 -19.01
N ASP A 222 -16.23 -10.01 -19.85
CA ASP A 222 -15.45 -9.84 -21.07
C ASP A 222 -14.24 -8.91 -20.85
N VAL A 223 -14.39 -7.95 -19.92
CA VAL A 223 -13.38 -6.94 -19.60
C VAL A 223 -13.35 -6.67 -18.10
N LEU A 224 -12.15 -6.56 -17.56
CA LEU A 224 -11.88 -6.11 -16.19
C LEU A 224 -11.30 -4.70 -16.23
N LEU A 225 -11.93 -3.76 -15.52
CA LEU A 225 -11.31 -2.47 -15.21
C LEU A 225 -10.29 -2.69 -14.10
N ALA A 226 -9.02 -2.57 -14.42
CA ALA A 226 -7.92 -2.94 -13.54
C ALA A 226 -6.95 -1.79 -13.33
N TRP A 227 -6.29 -1.81 -12.17
CA TRP A 227 -5.02 -1.13 -12.02
C TRP A 227 -4.02 -1.67 -13.04
N GLU A 228 -3.18 -0.81 -13.59
CA GLU A 228 -2.16 -1.21 -14.57
C GLU A 228 -1.24 -2.32 -14.04
N ASN A 229 -0.79 -2.22 -12.78
CA ASN A 229 0.02 -3.27 -12.15
C ASN A 229 -0.73 -4.60 -11.99
N GLU A 230 -2.03 -4.60 -11.66
CA GLU A 230 -2.84 -5.81 -11.58
C GLU A 230 -2.99 -6.47 -12.96
N ALA A 231 -3.14 -5.68 -14.02
CA ALA A 231 -3.22 -6.20 -15.39
C ALA A 231 -1.92 -6.92 -15.81
N PHE A 232 -0.77 -6.34 -15.49
CA PHE A 232 0.53 -6.99 -15.71
C PHE A 232 0.74 -8.24 -14.85
N LEU A 233 0.27 -8.22 -13.60
CA LEU A 233 0.31 -9.41 -12.74
C LEU A 233 -0.58 -10.53 -13.28
N LEU A 234 -1.76 -10.20 -13.82
CA LEU A 234 -2.64 -11.17 -14.51
C LEU A 234 -1.91 -11.82 -15.68
N GLU A 235 -1.28 -11.04 -16.54
CA GLU A 235 -0.50 -11.56 -17.67
C GLU A 235 0.65 -12.46 -17.19
N LYS A 236 1.35 -12.06 -16.14
CA LYS A 236 2.45 -12.84 -15.55
C LYS A 236 1.97 -14.15 -14.92
N GLU A 237 0.82 -14.14 -14.23
CA GLU A 237 0.30 -15.31 -13.50
C GLU A 237 -0.39 -16.31 -14.42
N PHE A 238 -1.18 -15.82 -15.40
CA PHE A 238 -2.03 -16.65 -16.24
C PHE A 238 -1.52 -16.79 -17.68
N GLY A 239 -0.39 -16.14 -18.02
CA GLY A 239 0.17 -16.15 -19.38
C GLY A 239 -0.74 -15.45 -20.39
N ALA A 240 -0.64 -15.86 -21.67
CA ALA A 240 -1.35 -15.24 -22.78
C ALA A 240 -2.88 -15.48 -22.78
N LYS A 241 -3.52 -15.56 -21.61
CA LYS A 241 -5.00 -15.69 -21.51
C LYS A 241 -5.72 -14.35 -21.56
N PHE A 242 -5.00 -13.26 -21.39
CA PHE A 242 -5.52 -11.91 -21.34
C PHE A 242 -4.66 -10.97 -22.16
N ASP A 243 -5.29 -9.95 -22.72
CA ASP A 243 -4.61 -8.84 -23.37
C ASP A 243 -4.87 -7.57 -22.56
N ILE A 244 -3.90 -6.64 -22.55
CA ILE A 244 -4.04 -5.35 -21.88
C ILE A 244 -4.38 -4.29 -22.93
N VAL A 245 -5.47 -3.57 -22.72
CA VAL A 245 -5.90 -2.44 -23.56
C VAL A 245 -5.77 -1.16 -22.75
N ALA A 246 -4.93 -0.26 -23.22
CA ALA A 246 -4.79 1.08 -22.66
C ALA A 246 -5.84 2.00 -23.29
N PRO A 247 -6.73 2.64 -22.50
CA PRO A 247 -7.74 3.56 -23.04
C PRO A 247 -7.10 4.86 -23.54
N SER A 248 -7.82 5.61 -24.37
CA SER A 248 -7.35 6.90 -24.91
C SER A 248 -7.13 7.97 -23.82
N LEU A 249 -7.88 7.89 -22.72
CA LEU A 249 -7.80 8.76 -21.55
C LEU A 249 -7.96 7.93 -20.28
N SER A 250 -7.14 8.21 -19.27
CA SER A 250 -7.29 7.61 -17.95
C SER A 250 -6.87 8.56 -16.84
N ILE A 251 -7.04 8.16 -15.59
CA ILE A 251 -6.68 8.97 -14.43
C ILE A 251 -5.30 8.58 -13.89
N LEU A 252 -4.50 9.59 -13.51
CA LEU A 252 -3.28 9.34 -12.75
C LEU A 252 -3.69 8.91 -11.34
N ALA A 253 -3.50 7.64 -11.04
CA ALA A 253 -3.76 7.11 -9.71
C ALA A 253 -2.54 7.32 -8.82
N GLU A 254 -2.74 8.03 -7.71
CA GLU A 254 -1.73 8.42 -6.73
C GLU A 254 -2.05 7.77 -5.37
N PRO A 255 -1.57 6.52 -5.14
CA PRO A 255 -1.74 5.85 -3.86
C PRO A 255 -1.03 6.61 -2.75
N ALA A 256 -1.73 6.83 -1.65
CA ALA A 256 -1.25 7.64 -0.54
C ALA A 256 -0.71 6.78 0.61
N VAL A 257 0.39 7.23 1.23
CA VAL A 257 0.98 6.56 2.39
C VAL A 257 1.10 7.52 3.57
N ALA A 258 0.78 7.05 4.77
CA ALA A 258 0.84 7.88 5.97
C ALA A 258 1.17 7.05 7.22
N VAL A 259 1.89 7.65 8.16
CA VAL A 259 2.02 7.14 9.53
C VAL A 259 0.72 7.40 10.28
N VAL A 260 0.23 6.41 11.01
CA VAL A 260 -0.97 6.55 11.85
C VAL A 260 -0.54 7.06 13.23
N ASP A 261 -0.52 8.37 13.38
CA ASP A 261 0.10 9.08 14.52
C ASP A 261 -0.35 8.55 15.88
N LYS A 262 -1.66 8.37 16.11
CA LYS A 262 -2.19 7.85 17.39
C LYS A 262 -1.65 6.48 17.75
N VAL A 263 -1.44 5.62 16.77
CA VAL A 263 -1.00 4.24 17.00
C VAL A 263 0.50 4.21 17.27
N VAL A 264 1.30 4.88 16.43
CA VAL A 264 2.76 4.85 16.59
C VAL A 264 3.21 5.54 17.86
N ASP A 265 2.48 6.58 18.32
CA ASP A 265 2.78 7.24 19.59
C ASP A 265 2.45 6.35 20.80
N LYS A 266 1.30 5.67 20.74
CA LYS A 266 0.91 4.68 21.77
C LYS A 266 1.89 3.50 21.84
N LYS A 267 2.34 3.00 20.68
CA LYS A 267 3.22 1.81 20.59
C LYS A 267 4.70 2.12 20.70
N GLY A 268 5.11 3.41 20.56
CA GLY A 268 6.53 3.81 20.49
C GLY A 268 7.22 3.39 19.20
N THR A 269 6.47 3.17 18.10
CA THR A 269 6.97 2.66 16.82
C THR A 269 7.22 3.74 15.77
N ARG A 270 7.04 5.03 16.10
CA ARG A 270 7.12 6.17 15.18
C ARG A 270 8.37 6.18 14.32
N ALA A 271 9.56 6.00 14.93
CA ALA A 271 10.82 6.06 14.20
C ALA A 271 10.92 4.99 13.10
N VAL A 272 10.48 3.77 13.41
CA VAL A 272 10.50 2.67 12.43
C VAL A 272 9.42 2.85 11.37
N ALA A 273 8.22 3.30 11.74
CA ALA A 273 7.12 3.57 10.82
C ALA A 273 7.47 4.68 9.82
N GLN A 274 8.09 5.76 10.31
CA GLN A 274 8.58 6.86 9.48
C GLN A 274 9.65 6.35 8.49
N ALA A 275 10.66 5.65 8.99
CA ALA A 275 11.73 5.08 8.16
C ALA A 275 11.19 4.10 7.12
N TYR A 276 10.15 3.32 7.46
CA TYR A 276 9.49 2.39 6.55
C TYR A 276 8.84 3.11 5.36
N LEU A 277 8.13 4.20 5.60
CA LEU A 277 7.52 4.98 4.53
C LEU A 277 8.57 5.77 3.73
N GLU A 278 9.60 6.32 4.36
CA GLU A 278 10.70 7.01 3.68
C GLU A 278 11.47 6.07 2.75
N TYR A 279 11.59 4.79 3.11
CA TYR A 279 12.27 3.81 2.28
C TYR A 279 11.57 3.54 0.95
N LEU A 280 10.26 3.79 0.84
CA LEU A 280 9.53 3.75 -0.44
C LEU A 280 10.08 4.74 -1.47
N TYR A 281 10.69 5.83 -1.01
CA TYR A 281 11.28 6.90 -1.85
C TYR A 281 12.77 6.68 -2.13
N SER A 282 13.39 5.64 -1.54
CA SER A 282 14.77 5.29 -1.82
C SER A 282 14.94 4.69 -3.21
N GLU A 283 16.18 4.66 -3.73
CA GLU A 283 16.48 4.01 -5.01
C GLU A 283 16.01 2.55 -5.03
N GLU A 284 16.21 1.80 -3.93
CA GLU A 284 15.80 0.39 -3.83
C GLU A 284 14.27 0.28 -3.74
N GLY A 285 13.60 1.15 -2.95
CA GLY A 285 12.13 1.17 -2.88
C GLY A 285 11.49 1.48 -4.23
N GLN A 286 12.06 2.39 -4.99
CA GLN A 286 11.59 2.75 -6.33
C GLN A 286 11.87 1.65 -7.37
N ASP A 287 13.00 0.95 -7.27
CA ASP A 287 13.31 -0.20 -8.12
C ASP A 287 12.31 -1.35 -7.87
N ILE A 288 12.00 -1.62 -6.59
CA ILE A 288 10.99 -2.61 -6.20
C ILE A 288 9.60 -2.21 -6.71
N ALA A 289 9.23 -0.93 -6.62
CA ALA A 289 7.97 -0.44 -7.18
C ALA A 289 7.87 -0.70 -8.68
N GLY A 290 8.89 -0.33 -9.45
CA GLY A 290 8.95 -0.55 -10.91
C GLY A 290 8.92 -2.02 -11.31
N LYS A 291 9.61 -2.89 -10.57
CA LYS A 291 9.63 -4.34 -10.76
C LYS A 291 8.25 -4.99 -10.51
N ASN A 292 7.47 -4.39 -9.61
CA ASN A 292 6.10 -4.78 -9.31
C ASN A 292 5.05 -3.99 -10.12
N PHE A 293 5.46 -3.44 -11.26
CA PHE A 293 4.62 -2.75 -12.24
C PHE A 293 3.92 -1.49 -11.74
N TYR A 294 4.42 -0.87 -10.67
CA TYR A 294 4.06 0.50 -10.34
C TYR A 294 4.97 1.47 -11.09
N ARG A 295 4.43 2.62 -11.48
CA ARG A 295 5.20 3.68 -12.13
C ARG A 295 6.04 4.40 -11.07
N PRO A 296 7.40 4.26 -11.08
CA PRO A 296 8.24 4.99 -10.15
C PRO A 296 8.03 6.50 -10.29
N ALA A 297 7.95 7.22 -9.18
CA ALA A 297 7.62 8.64 -9.18
C ALA A 297 8.82 9.55 -8.82
N VAL A 298 9.87 9.00 -8.20
CA VAL A 298 10.93 9.77 -7.54
C VAL A 298 12.30 9.51 -8.15
N SER A 299 12.70 8.24 -8.29
CA SER A 299 14.02 7.87 -8.79
C SER A 299 14.07 7.97 -10.32
N LYS A 300 14.89 8.90 -10.83
CA LYS A 300 15.15 8.99 -12.28
C LYS A 300 15.65 7.66 -12.85
N LYS A 301 16.52 6.96 -12.12
CA LYS A 301 17.06 5.66 -12.53
C LYS A 301 15.96 4.61 -12.68
N ALA A 302 15.05 4.53 -11.72
CA ALA A 302 13.91 3.62 -11.80
C ALA A 302 12.92 4.02 -12.90
N ILE A 303 12.64 5.31 -13.08
CA ILE A 303 11.80 5.84 -14.16
C ILE A 303 12.38 5.45 -15.51
N ASP A 304 13.66 5.66 -15.75
CA ASP A 304 14.34 5.34 -17.02
C ASP A 304 14.35 3.81 -17.26
N LYS A 305 14.54 3.01 -16.21
CA LYS A 305 14.59 1.55 -16.28
C LYS A 305 13.25 0.93 -16.63
N TYR A 306 12.19 1.39 -15.97
CA TYR A 306 10.86 0.77 -16.05
C TYR A 306 9.87 1.51 -16.92
N GLY A 307 10.12 2.78 -17.25
CA GLY A 307 9.16 3.61 -17.98
C GLY A 307 8.69 3.06 -19.32
N LYS A 308 9.51 2.25 -19.99
CA LYS A 308 9.19 1.67 -21.30
C LYS A 308 8.17 0.52 -21.24
N GLN A 309 7.96 -0.08 -20.07
CA GLN A 309 6.98 -1.16 -19.90
C GLN A 309 5.54 -0.65 -19.86
N PHE A 310 5.36 0.64 -19.58
CA PHE A 310 4.03 1.25 -19.45
C PHE A 310 3.53 1.85 -20.75
N ALA A 311 2.25 1.64 -21.03
CA ALA A 311 1.60 2.28 -22.15
C ALA A 311 1.59 3.81 -22.00
N LYS A 312 1.71 4.51 -23.14
CA LYS A 312 1.49 5.96 -23.18
C LYS A 312 -0.01 6.22 -23.21
N VAL A 313 -0.54 6.72 -22.10
CA VAL A 313 -1.95 7.08 -21.93
C VAL A 313 -2.05 8.55 -21.62
N ASN A 314 -3.05 9.24 -22.16
CA ASN A 314 -3.36 10.61 -21.71
C ASN A 314 -3.90 10.53 -20.28
N LEU A 315 -3.17 11.10 -19.34
CA LEU A 315 -3.55 11.07 -17.93
C LEU A 315 -4.01 12.46 -17.47
N PHE A 316 -5.05 12.47 -16.66
CA PHE A 316 -5.48 13.63 -15.89
C PHE A 316 -5.37 13.35 -14.39
N THR A 317 -5.26 14.38 -13.57
CA THR A 317 -5.24 14.24 -12.11
C THR A 317 -6.62 14.45 -11.51
N ILE A 318 -6.80 13.95 -10.27
CA ILE A 318 -8.02 14.18 -9.49
C ILE A 318 -8.31 15.67 -9.30
N ASP A 319 -7.26 16.47 -9.09
CA ASP A 319 -7.39 17.91 -8.87
C ASP A 319 -7.85 18.63 -10.16
N GLN A 320 -7.27 18.27 -11.31
CA GLN A 320 -7.62 18.88 -12.61
C GLN A 320 -9.07 18.62 -13.00
N ALA A 321 -9.57 17.40 -12.80
CA ALA A 321 -10.88 16.99 -13.30
C ALA A 321 -12.00 17.20 -12.28
N PHE A 322 -11.72 17.00 -11.00
CA PHE A 322 -12.73 16.95 -9.94
C PHE A 322 -12.50 17.97 -8.81
N GLY A 323 -11.41 18.73 -8.83
CA GLY A 323 -11.08 19.67 -7.76
C GLY A 323 -10.67 18.99 -6.45
N GLY A 324 -10.10 17.78 -6.55
CA GLY A 324 -9.56 17.00 -5.44
C GLY A 324 -10.53 16.00 -4.83
N TRP A 325 -9.98 15.15 -3.95
CA TRP A 325 -10.73 14.03 -3.35
C TRP A 325 -11.90 14.46 -2.48
N ALA A 326 -11.77 15.54 -1.70
CA ALA A 326 -12.85 15.99 -0.83
C ALA A 326 -14.12 16.31 -1.62
N LYS A 327 -13.97 16.96 -2.79
CA LYS A 327 -15.09 17.28 -3.67
C LYS A 327 -15.60 16.03 -4.38
N ALA A 328 -14.70 15.22 -4.94
CA ALA A 328 -15.08 13.99 -5.63
C ALA A 328 -15.83 13.00 -4.72
N ASP A 329 -15.36 12.80 -3.48
CA ASP A 329 -16.05 11.96 -2.50
C ASP A 329 -17.47 12.46 -2.20
N LYS A 330 -17.61 13.77 -1.96
CA LYS A 330 -18.91 14.38 -1.67
C LYS A 330 -19.90 14.25 -2.82
N GLU A 331 -19.46 14.50 -4.05
CA GLU A 331 -20.34 14.54 -5.22
C GLU A 331 -20.67 13.14 -5.77
N HIS A 332 -19.71 12.21 -5.67
CA HIS A 332 -19.83 10.90 -6.33
C HIS A 332 -20.05 9.73 -5.37
N PHE A 333 -19.39 9.71 -4.20
CA PHE A 333 -19.31 8.49 -3.37
C PHE A 333 -19.95 8.61 -1.99
N ALA A 334 -20.26 9.83 -1.51
CA ALA A 334 -21.07 10.01 -0.30
C ALA A 334 -22.46 9.39 -0.46
N ASP A 335 -23.15 9.15 0.65
CA ASP A 335 -24.50 8.62 0.63
C ASP A 335 -25.43 9.58 -0.13
N GLY A 336 -26.18 9.01 -1.09
CA GLY A 336 -26.98 9.77 -2.03
C GLY A 336 -26.20 10.46 -3.17
N GLY A 337 -24.88 10.27 -3.23
CA GLY A 337 -24.04 10.79 -4.31
C GLY A 337 -24.34 10.17 -5.67
N SER A 338 -23.62 10.61 -6.71
CA SER A 338 -23.88 10.20 -8.09
C SER A 338 -23.83 8.68 -8.28
N PHE A 339 -22.92 7.99 -7.57
CA PHE A 339 -22.83 6.54 -7.66
C PHE A 339 -24.10 5.85 -7.13
N ASP A 340 -24.63 6.25 -6.00
CA ASP A 340 -25.86 5.68 -5.43
C ASP A 340 -27.07 5.91 -6.35
N GLN A 341 -27.12 7.06 -7.02
CA GLN A 341 -28.18 7.38 -7.98
C GLN A 341 -28.10 6.58 -9.28
N ILE A 342 -26.87 6.18 -9.69
CA ILE A 342 -26.59 5.37 -10.88
C ILE A 342 -26.85 3.88 -10.60
N TYR A 343 -26.32 3.41 -9.48
CA TYR A 343 -26.38 2.01 -9.07
C TYR A 343 -27.51 1.79 -8.06
N THR A 344 -28.74 1.88 -8.53
CA THR A 344 -29.89 1.36 -7.78
C THR A 344 -29.89 -0.15 -7.90
N ARG A 345 -29.74 -0.87 -6.76
CA ARG A 345 -29.87 -2.35 -6.76
C ARG A 345 -31.17 -2.75 -7.47
N LYS A 346 -31.01 -3.49 -8.57
CA LYS A 346 -32.11 -4.22 -9.19
C LYS A 346 -32.51 -5.38 -8.30
#